data_328b8895efa8feb675bd02f51948e23c
#
_entry.id   328b8895efa8feb675bd02f51948e23c
#
_cell.length_a   1.000
_cell.length_b   1.000
_cell.length_c   1.000
_cell.angle_alpha   90.00
_cell.angle_beta   90.00
_cell.angle_gamma   90.00
#
_symmetry.space_group_name_H-M   'P 1'
#
loop_
_entity.id
_entity.type
_entity.pdbx_description
1 polymer ?
#
loop_
_entity_poly.entity_id
_entity_poly.type
_entity_poly.pdbx_seq_one_letter_code
_entity_poly.pdbx_strand_id
1 'polypeptide(L)'
;MATYVNDLRLKEIATGDSAGTWGTETNVNLELIAEAMGHGTEAIANASTHTITMADGVSDGFRSTFLRLTGGGQACTVTLAPNTLSHTWVMRNETSYTLTFTQGSGANVNISSGQTKIVATNGGGSGAIVYEMDDLELAGNLVVGGTLGVAGVLTGASLDISGDIDVDGTTNLDVVDIDGAVDMASTLTVAGVLTGASLDISGDIDIDGVTNLDVLDVDGAVNFAADVTFANGADIITASAGTSNFRAGVNAG
;
A
#
# COMPACT_ATOMS: atom_id res chain seq x y z
N MET A 1 -19.24 8.04 50.97
CA MET A 1 -19.80 8.14 49.59
C MET A 1 -18.87 7.33 48.70
N ALA A 2 -19.40 6.37 47.94
CA ALA A 2 -18.58 5.57 47.06
C ALA A 2 -17.86 6.45 46.03
N THR A 3 -16.59 6.15 45.73
CA THR A 3 -15.79 6.81 44.72
C THR A 3 -15.47 5.86 43.56
N TYR A 4 -15.36 6.41 42.34
CA TYR A 4 -15.18 5.67 41.09
C TYR A 4 -14.17 6.44 40.20
N VAL A 5 -13.00 6.75 40.77
CA VAL A 5 -12.01 7.63 40.10
C VAL A 5 -11.02 6.88 39.23
N ASN A 6 -10.99 5.54 39.32
CA ASN A 6 -10.12 4.71 38.50
C ASN A 6 -10.64 4.58 37.04
N ASP A 7 -9.75 4.24 36.11
CA ASP A 7 -10.04 4.18 34.68
C ASP A 7 -11.04 3.08 34.28
N LEU A 8 -11.31 2.10 35.12
CA LEU A 8 -12.36 1.11 34.93
C LEU A 8 -13.66 1.47 35.64
N ARG A 9 -13.71 2.62 36.33
CA ARG A 9 -14.90 3.08 37.08
C ARG A 9 -15.41 2.04 38.08
N LEU A 10 -14.45 1.32 38.71
CA LEU A 10 -14.75 0.34 39.76
C LEU A 10 -15.02 1.07 41.07
N LYS A 11 -15.88 0.50 41.90
CA LYS A 11 -16.15 1.03 43.23
C LYS A 11 -14.91 0.92 44.12
N GLU A 12 -14.48 2.04 44.66
CA GLU A 12 -13.41 2.10 45.66
C GLU A 12 -14.07 1.95 47.05
N ILE A 13 -13.75 0.85 47.71
CA ILE A 13 -14.29 0.52 49.02
C ILE A 13 -13.34 1.02 50.07
N ALA A 14 -13.74 2.06 50.81
CA ALA A 14 -12.94 2.57 51.94
C ALA A 14 -13.06 1.69 53.20
N THR A 15 -12.09 1.81 54.11
CA THR A 15 -12.14 1.10 55.38
C THR A 15 -13.37 1.47 56.20
N GLY A 16 -14.17 0.47 56.53
CA GLY A 16 -15.42 0.66 57.27
C GLY A 16 -16.64 0.84 56.39
N ASP A 17 -16.50 1.03 55.09
CA ASP A 17 -17.59 1.04 54.12
C ASP A 17 -18.06 -0.39 53.84
N SER A 18 -19.30 -0.50 53.33
CA SER A 18 -19.86 -1.77 52.82
C SER A 18 -19.95 -2.89 53.84
N ALA A 19 -20.21 -2.56 55.13
CA ALA A 19 -20.38 -3.56 56.17
C ALA A 19 -21.55 -4.50 55.81
N GLY A 20 -21.25 -5.79 55.66
CA GLY A 20 -22.19 -6.83 55.26
C GLY A 20 -22.42 -6.96 53.75
N THR A 21 -21.92 -6.05 52.91
CA THR A 21 -22.07 -6.07 51.44
C THR A 21 -20.73 -6.10 50.67
N TRP A 22 -19.59 -5.98 51.36
CA TRP A 22 -18.25 -5.89 50.74
C TRP A 22 -17.95 -7.05 49.77
N GLY A 23 -18.39 -8.28 50.10
CA GLY A 23 -18.20 -9.44 49.25
C GLY A 23 -18.94 -9.32 47.92
N THR A 24 -20.20 -8.85 47.98
CA THR A 24 -20.99 -8.59 46.76
C THR A 24 -20.38 -7.49 45.92
N GLU A 25 -19.94 -6.38 46.53
CA GLU A 25 -19.32 -5.25 45.83
C GLU A 25 -17.97 -5.61 45.22
N THR A 26 -17.18 -6.45 45.92
CA THR A 26 -15.94 -6.99 45.37
C THR A 26 -16.21 -7.89 44.15
N ASN A 27 -17.24 -8.76 44.22
CA ASN A 27 -17.61 -9.59 43.09
C ASN A 27 -18.06 -8.76 41.88
N VAL A 28 -18.84 -7.69 42.09
CA VAL A 28 -19.22 -6.75 41.02
C VAL A 28 -17.95 -6.13 40.38
N ASN A 29 -16.98 -5.67 41.18
CA ASN A 29 -15.73 -5.15 40.64
C ASN A 29 -14.97 -6.19 39.82
N LEU A 30 -14.91 -7.45 40.26
CA LEU A 30 -14.27 -8.54 39.52
C LEU A 30 -15.00 -8.84 38.19
N GLU A 31 -16.32 -8.78 38.17
CA GLU A 31 -17.16 -8.92 36.97
C GLU A 31 -16.87 -7.77 35.96
N LEU A 32 -16.76 -6.53 36.45
CA LEU A 32 -16.45 -5.37 35.64
C LEU A 32 -14.99 -5.44 35.07
N ILE A 33 -14.05 -6.00 35.80
CA ILE A 33 -12.69 -6.28 35.30
C ILE A 33 -12.75 -7.34 34.20
N ALA A 34 -13.53 -8.40 34.38
CA ALA A 34 -13.71 -9.43 33.36
C ALA A 34 -14.38 -8.85 32.10
N GLU A 35 -15.38 -7.99 32.26
CA GLU A 35 -16.02 -7.26 31.16
C GLU A 35 -15.02 -6.38 30.40
N ALA A 36 -14.15 -5.66 31.11
CA ALA A 36 -13.14 -4.79 30.49
C ALA A 36 -12.18 -5.55 29.56
N MET A 37 -11.92 -6.82 29.82
CA MET A 37 -11.08 -7.68 28.98
C MET A 37 -11.87 -8.35 27.85
N GLY A 38 -13.16 -8.11 27.76
CA GLY A 38 -14.09 -8.78 26.87
C GLY A 38 -14.40 -8.01 25.59
N HIS A 39 -15.57 -8.30 25.09
CA HIS A 39 -16.18 -7.74 23.88
C HIS A 39 -17.49 -7.04 24.25
N GLY A 40 -17.57 -5.75 23.90
CA GLY A 40 -18.76 -4.94 24.09
C GLY A 40 -19.38 -4.48 22.77
N THR A 41 -20.59 -3.94 22.88
CA THR A 41 -21.30 -3.33 21.75
C THR A 41 -21.98 -2.05 22.23
N GLU A 42 -21.78 -0.97 21.47
CA GLU A 42 -22.44 0.31 21.65
C GLU A 42 -23.28 0.66 20.44
N ALA A 43 -24.50 1.12 20.67
CA ALA A 43 -25.40 1.59 19.64
C ALA A 43 -25.29 3.10 19.48
N ILE A 44 -24.75 3.55 18.36
CA ILE A 44 -24.63 4.97 18.05
C ILE A 44 -26.00 5.55 17.70
N ALA A 45 -26.34 6.68 18.29
CA ALA A 45 -27.58 7.36 17.99
C ALA A 45 -27.63 7.87 16.54
N ASN A 46 -28.81 7.93 15.94
CA ASN A 46 -29.00 8.62 14.67
C ASN A 46 -29.04 10.16 14.90
N ALA A 47 -27.88 10.71 15.24
CA ALA A 47 -27.67 12.11 15.53
C ALA A 47 -26.25 12.54 15.09
N SER A 48 -26.05 13.85 14.91
CA SER A 48 -24.71 14.39 14.58
C SER A 48 -23.73 14.29 15.75
N THR A 49 -24.23 14.10 16.97
CA THR A 49 -23.43 13.93 18.18
C THR A 49 -24.02 12.80 19.04
N HIS A 50 -23.15 12.05 19.70
CA HIS A 50 -23.49 11.00 20.64
C HIS A 50 -22.46 10.97 21.77
N THR A 51 -22.88 10.70 23.00
CA THR A 51 -21.95 10.53 24.13
C THR A 51 -22.07 9.10 24.64
N ILE A 52 -20.95 8.41 24.70
CA ILE A 52 -20.81 7.13 25.35
C ILE A 52 -20.14 7.37 26.71
N THR A 53 -20.72 6.86 27.76
CA THR A 53 -20.20 7.08 29.13
C THR A 53 -19.92 5.75 29.79
N MET A 54 -18.68 5.56 30.28
CA MET A 54 -18.37 4.41 31.13
C MET A 54 -19.05 4.59 32.49
N ALA A 55 -19.97 3.67 32.82
CA ALA A 55 -20.79 3.78 34.00
C ALA A 55 -20.03 3.48 35.28
N ASP A 56 -20.38 4.19 36.36
CA ASP A 56 -19.77 4.02 37.68
C ASP A 56 -20.27 2.72 38.34
N GLY A 57 -19.40 1.73 38.47
CA GLY A 57 -19.67 0.46 39.14
C GLY A 57 -20.82 -0.37 38.57
N VAL A 58 -21.18 -0.14 37.33
CA VAL A 58 -22.27 -0.85 36.61
C VAL A 58 -21.74 -1.33 35.27
N SER A 59 -22.18 -2.53 34.84
CA SER A 59 -21.84 -3.09 33.54
C SER A 59 -22.26 -2.18 32.40
N ASP A 60 -21.38 -1.99 31.43
CA ASP A 60 -21.62 -1.31 30.16
C ASP A 60 -20.71 -1.87 29.05
N GLY A 61 -21.16 -1.85 27.79
CA GLY A 61 -20.38 -2.34 26.66
C GLY A 61 -19.13 -1.52 26.37
N PHE A 62 -19.10 -0.26 26.75
CA PHE A 62 -18.00 0.67 26.48
C PHE A 62 -16.73 0.34 27.28
N ARG A 63 -16.84 -0.33 28.42
CA ARG A 63 -15.70 -0.77 29.22
C ARG A 63 -14.83 -1.81 28.51
N SER A 64 -15.42 -2.58 27.60
CA SER A 64 -14.73 -3.71 26.96
C SER A 64 -13.60 -3.28 26.03
N THR A 65 -12.49 -3.99 26.08
CA THR A 65 -11.32 -3.74 25.20
C THR A 65 -11.67 -3.83 23.72
N PHE A 66 -12.48 -4.81 23.29
CA PHE A 66 -12.98 -4.86 21.93
C PHE A 66 -14.40 -4.28 21.89
N LEU A 67 -14.56 -3.18 21.17
CA LEU A 67 -15.82 -2.45 21.10
C LEU A 67 -16.39 -2.43 19.68
N ARG A 68 -17.59 -2.99 19.51
CA ARG A 68 -18.37 -2.88 18.28
C ARG A 68 -19.30 -1.68 18.35
N LEU A 69 -19.31 -0.87 17.32
CA LEU A 69 -20.11 0.32 17.18
C LEU A 69 -21.18 0.06 16.11
N THR A 70 -22.41 0.03 16.50
CA THR A 70 -23.56 -0.37 15.65
C THR A 70 -24.60 0.76 15.56
N GLY A 71 -25.65 0.59 14.76
CA GLY A 71 -26.72 1.57 14.62
C GLY A 71 -26.33 2.81 13.82
N GLY A 72 -26.73 4.00 14.30
CA GLY A 72 -26.51 5.26 13.60
C GLY A 72 -27.40 5.43 12.37
N GLY A 73 -27.31 6.58 11.72
CA GLY A 73 -28.06 6.93 10.52
C GLY A 73 -27.39 8.07 9.76
N GLN A 74 -26.30 8.60 10.29
CA GLN A 74 -25.50 9.68 9.72
C GLN A 74 -24.10 9.69 10.34
N ALA A 75 -23.17 10.48 9.76
CA ALA A 75 -21.89 10.78 10.39
C ALA A 75 -22.11 11.39 11.78
N CYS A 76 -21.35 10.93 12.78
CA CYS A 76 -21.57 11.28 14.17
C CYS A 76 -20.25 11.59 14.88
N THR A 77 -20.22 12.68 15.66
CA THR A 77 -19.15 12.94 16.63
C THR A 77 -19.50 12.23 17.94
N VAL A 78 -18.69 11.25 18.32
CA VAL A 78 -18.86 10.42 19.51
C VAL A 78 -17.95 10.92 20.62
N THR A 79 -18.56 11.44 21.69
CA THR A 79 -17.81 11.87 22.88
C THR A 79 -17.61 10.70 23.83
N LEU A 80 -16.36 10.43 24.19
CA LEU A 80 -15.95 9.39 25.13
C LEU A 80 -15.90 9.98 26.55
N ALA A 81 -16.83 9.57 27.41
CA ALA A 81 -16.97 10.14 28.75
C ALA A 81 -16.73 9.08 29.85
N PRO A 82 -16.28 9.53 31.05
CA PRO A 82 -15.85 10.89 31.38
C PRO A 82 -14.54 11.29 30.69
N ASN A 83 -14.29 12.59 30.53
CA ASN A 83 -13.07 13.10 29.89
C ASN A 83 -11.78 12.91 30.74
N THR A 84 -11.92 12.31 31.91
CA THR A 84 -10.81 11.89 32.78
C THR A 84 -10.45 10.41 32.62
N LEU A 85 -11.12 9.71 31.69
CA LEU A 85 -10.91 8.29 31.43
C LEU A 85 -9.69 8.08 30.55
N SER A 86 -8.69 7.32 31.03
CA SER A 86 -7.56 6.82 30.25
C SER A 86 -7.81 5.33 29.95
N HIS A 87 -8.06 5.01 28.69
CA HIS A 87 -8.40 3.64 28.30
C HIS A 87 -8.00 3.38 26.84
N THR A 88 -7.84 2.10 26.48
CA THR A 88 -7.51 1.66 25.13
C THR A 88 -8.55 0.69 24.62
N TRP A 89 -9.01 0.90 23.41
CA TRP A 89 -9.98 0.05 22.73
C TRP A 89 -9.46 -0.41 21.37
N VAL A 90 -9.90 -1.61 20.98
CA VAL A 90 -9.96 -2.02 19.58
C VAL A 90 -11.38 -1.75 19.11
N MET A 91 -11.61 -0.66 18.39
CA MET A 91 -12.93 -0.21 17.96
C MET A 91 -13.24 -0.65 16.54
N ARG A 92 -14.35 -1.36 16.36
CA ARG A 92 -14.90 -1.75 15.06
C ARG A 92 -16.11 -0.92 14.72
N ASN A 93 -16.05 -0.08 13.69
CA ASN A 93 -17.19 0.66 13.18
C ASN A 93 -18.03 -0.19 12.22
N GLU A 94 -19.16 -0.69 12.68
CA GLU A 94 -20.13 -1.46 11.88
C GLU A 94 -21.29 -0.59 11.38
N THR A 95 -21.25 0.72 11.62
CA THR A 95 -22.22 1.66 11.03
C THR A 95 -21.90 1.91 9.56
N SER A 96 -22.83 2.49 8.81
CA SER A 96 -22.62 2.87 7.40
C SER A 96 -21.93 4.22 7.22
N TYR A 97 -21.49 4.87 8.31
CA TYR A 97 -21.00 6.24 8.31
C TYR A 97 -19.66 6.37 9.04
N THR A 98 -18.92 7.44 8.78
CA THR A 98 -17.72 7.77 9.55
C THR A 98 -18.11 8.26 10.94
N LEU A 99 -17.45 7.74 11.98
CA LEU A 99 -17.55 8.18 13.36
C LEU A 99 -16.29 8.95 13.74
N THR A 100 -16.46 10.13 14.35
CA THR A 100 -15.37 10.96 14.88
C THR A 100 -15.32 10.86 16.39
N PHE A 101 -14.28 10.29 16.96
CA PHE A 101 -14.14 10.11 18.40
C PHE A 101 -13.41 11.29 19.03
N THR A 102 -14.00 11.86 20.07
CA THR A 102 -13.46 12.97 20.85
C THR A 102 -13.60 12.68 22.34
N GLN A 103 -12.74 13.27 23.16
CA GLN A 103 -12.85 13.19 24.62
C GLN A 103 -12.86 14.58 25.29
N GLY A 104 -12.28 15.58 24.62
CA GLY A 104 -12.19 16.96 25.07
C GLY A 104 -11.93 17.91 23.91
N SER A 105 -11.11 18.92 24.11
CA SER A 105 -10.71 19.86 23.06
C SER A 105 -9.44 19.46 22.30
N GLY A 106 -8.85 18.31 22.62
CA GLY A 106 -7.64 17.80 21.98
C GLY A 106 -7.93 17.11 20.63
N ALA A 107 -6.93 16.39 20.13
CA ALA A 107 -7.03 15.67 18.85
C ALA A 107 -8.12 14.58 18.88
N ASN A 108 -8.73 14.36 17.73
CA ASN A 108 -9.81 13.41 17.49
C ASN A 108 -9.35 12.31 16.54
N VAL A 109 -10.03 11.16 16.55
CA VAL A 109 -9.81 10.03 15.65
C VAL A 109 -11.05 9.73 14.84
N ASN A 110 -10.89 9.55 13.53
CA ASN A 110 -11.96 9.14 12.62
C ASN A 110 -11.88 7.64 12.34
N ILE A 111 -12.99 6.93 12.46
CA ILE A 111 -13.12 5.53 12.06
C ILE A 111 -14.20 5.45 10.97
N SER A 112 -13.79 5.17 9.74
CA SER A 112 -14.72 5.02 8.62
C SER A 112 -15.55 3.73 8.73
N SER A 113 -16.66 3.68 8.00
CA SER A 113 -17.52 2.49 7.93
C SER A 113 -16.69 1.24 7.61
N GLY A 114 -16.89 0.18 8.36
CA GLY A 114 -16.21 -1.09 8.18
C GLY A 114 -14.76 -1.16 8.66
N GLN A 115 -14.18 -0.06 9.17
CA GLN A 115 -12.81 -0.05 9.71
C GLN A 115 -12.75 -0.53 11.16
N THR A 116 -11.59 -1.08 11.52
CA THR A 116 -11.20 -1.38 12.90
C THR A 116 -9.92 -0.62 13.20
N LYS A 117 -9.91 0.13 14.31
CA LYS A 117 -8.73 0.88 14.77
C LYS A 117 -8.45 0.61 16.24
N ILE A 118 -7.18 0.73 16.63
CA ILE A 118 -6.81 0.79 18.03
C ILE A 118 -6.80 2.26 18.43
N VAL A 119 -7.61 2.59 19.43
CA VAL A 119 -7.86 3.96 19.89
C VAL A 119 -7.58 4.03 21.38
N ALA A 120 -6.92 5.09 21.82
CA ALA A 120 -6.65 5.33 23.23
C ALA A 120 -7.00 6.76 23.64
N THR A 121 -7.37 6.95 24.90
CA THR A 121 -7.59 8.25 25.50
C THR A 121 -6.59 8.51 26.63
N ASN A 122 -6.25 9.79 26.89
CA ASN A 122 -5.31 10.16 27.93
C ASN A 122 -5.96 10.65 29.24
N GLY A 123 -7.28 10.82 29.26
CA GLY A 123 -7.98 11.30 30.48
C GLY A 123 -7.59 12.72 30.90
N GLY A 124 -7.15 13.57 29.99
CA GLY A 124 -6.59 14.91 30.24
C GLY A 124 -7.61 15.99 30.61
N GLY A 125 -8.85 15.62 30.98
CA GLY A 125 -9.92 16.55 31.32
C GLY A 125 -10.39 17.36 30.11
N SER A 126 -10.51 18.67 30.24
CA SER A 126 -10.96 19.54 29.14
C SER A 126 -10.05 19.51 27.91
N GLY A 127 -8.76 19.22 28.10
CA GLY A 127 -7.77 19.09 27.03
C GLY A 127 -7.53 17.64 26.57
N ALA A 128 -8.39 16.71 26.96
CA ALA A 128 -8.22 15.29 26.67
C ALA A 128 -8.10 15.02 25.16
N ILE A 129 -7.25 14.07 24.82
CA ILE A 129 -6.88 13.68 23.46
C ILE A 129 -7.32 12.25 23.20
N VAL A 130 -7.78 11.98 22.00
CA VAL A 130 -7.97 10.64 21.46
C VAL A 130 -6.82 10.34 20.50
N TYR A 131 -6.09 9.26 20.77
CA TYR A 131 -4.98 8.77 19.95
C TYR A 131 -5.44 7.62 19.08
N GLU A 132 -4.88 7.54 17.88
CA GLU A 132 -4.89 6.34 17.05
C GLU A 132 -3.51 5.70 17.11
N MET A 133 -3.46 4.37 17.18
CA MET A 133 -2.20 3.66 16.98
C MET A 133 -2.03 3.47 15.45
N ASP A 134 -1.32 4.39 14.81
CA ASP A 134 -1.11 4.47 13.36
C ASP A 134 0.30 4.08 12.92
N ASP A 135 1.30 4.22 13.80
CA ASP A 135 2.68 3.81 13.55
C ASP A 135 2.97 2.44 14.20
N LEU A 136 2.79 1.37 13.42
CA LEU A 136 3.13 0.02 13.87
C LEU A 136 4.50 -0.39 13.33
N GLU A 137 5.52 -0.39 14.18
CA GLU A 137 6.83 -0.96 13.89
C GLU A 137 6.84 -2.45 14.25
N LEU A 138 7.19 -3.30 13.29
CA LEU A 138 7.39 -4.73 13.49
C LEU A 138 8.88 -5.06 13.46
N ALA A 139 9.42 -5.50 14.59
CA ALA A 139 10.82 -5.92 14.69
C ALA A 139 11.15 -7.23 13.94
N GLY A 140 10.14 -7.90 13.41
CA GLY A 140 10.24 -9.16 12.68
C GLY A 140 9.53 -9.10 11.33
N ASN A 141 9.20 -10.26 10.78
CA ASN A 141 8.54 -10.40 9.50
C ASN A 141 7.03 -10.15 9.61
N LEU A 142 6.46 -9.44 8.64
CA LEU A 142 5.02 -9.39 8.41
C LEU A 142 4.63 -10.49 7.42
N VAL A 143 3.79 -11.43 7.84
CA VAL A 143 3.19 -12.44 6.96
C VAL A 143 1.76 -12.04 6.64
N VAL A 144 1.47 -11.79 5.37
CA VAL A 144 0.13 -11.47 4.88
C VAL A 144 -0.41 -12.67 4.13
N GLY A 145 -1.44 -13.35 4.67
CA GLY A 145 -2.06 -14.52 4.05
C GLY A 145 -2.96 -14.23 2.85
N GLY A 146 -3.09 -12.97 2.46
CA GLY A 146 -3.89 -12.49 1.34
C GLY A 146 -3.17 -11.37 0.60
N THR A 147 -3.89 -10.34 0.16
CA THR A 147 -3.35 -9.20 -0.56
C THR A 147 -2.79 -8.14 0.40
N LEU A 148 -1.59 -7.64 0.13
CA LEU A 148 -1.05 -6.44 0.76
C LEU A 148 -1.39 -5.21 -0.11
N GLY A 149 -2.26 -4.34 0.38
CA GLY A 149 -2.57 -3.05 -0.24
C GLY A 149 -1.70 -1.94 0.35
N VAL A 150 -0.87 -1.30 -0.47
CA VAL A 150 -0.08 -0.13 -0.08
C VAL A 150 -0.61 1.10 -0.81
N ALA A 151 -1.25 2.03 -0.08
CA ALA A 151 -1.81 3.25 -0.67
C ALA A 151 -0.76 4.30 -1.04
N GLY A 152 0.47 4.16 -0.55
CA GLY A 152 1.60 5.06 -0.77
C GLY A 152 2.79 4.37 -1.43
N VAL A 153 3.98 4.82 -1.11
CA VAL A 153 5.23 4.25 -1.61
C VAL A 153 5.65 3.05 -0.76
N LEU A 154 5.93 1.93 -1.40
CA LEU A 154 6.62 0.80 -0.77
C LEU A 154 8.13 1.04 -0.84
N THR A 155 8.79 1.24 0.32
CA THR A 155 10.23 1.44 0.40
C THR A 155 10.89 0.22 1.04
N GLY A 156 11.92 -0.31 0.42
CA GLY A 156 12.67 -1.46 0.91
C GLY A 156 14.08 -1.51 0.31
N ALA A 157 14.99 -2.24 0.94
CA ALA A 157 16.35 -2.45 0.43
C ALA A 157 16.37 -3.43 -0.76
N SER A 158 15.40 -4.35 -0.81
CA SER A 158 15.22 -5.32 -1.89
C SER A 158 13.75 -5.73 -1.97
N LEU A 159 13.34 -6.17 -3.16
CA LEU A 159 12.05 -6.79 -3.41
C LEU A 159 12.30 -8.11 -4.17
N ASP A 160 11.89 -9.22 -3.56
CA ASP A 160 11.99 -10.56 -4.15
C ASP A 160 10.57 -11.05 -4.48
N ILE A 161 10.29 -11.23 -5.76
CA ILE A 161 9.00 -11.68 -6.29
C ILE A 161 9.22 -12.97 -7.06
N SER A 162 8.70 -14.08 -6.56
CA SER A 162 8.79 -15.39 -7.22
C SER A 162 7.72 -15.63 -8.30
N GLY A 163 6.78 -14.71 -8.45
CA GLY A 163 5.72 -14.73 -9.47
C GLY A 163 5.85 -13.59 -10.46
N ASP A 164 4.76 -13.28 -11.15
CA ASP A 164 4.70 -12.21 -12.14
C ASP A 164 4.66 -10.83 -11.47
N ILE A 165 5.18 -9.82 -12.18
CA ILE A 165 5.07 -8.41 -11.82
C ILE A 165 4.28 -7.72 -12.91
N ASP A 166 3.08 -7.22 -12.58
CA ASP A 166 2.24 -6.43 -13.47
C ASP A 166 2.34 -4.95 -13.07
N VAL A 167 2.73 -4.09 -14.03
CA VAL A 167 2.91 -2.66 -13.81
C VAL A 167 2.13 -1.88 -14.85
N ASP A 168 1.02 -1.27 -14.44
CA ASP A 168 0.17 -0.44 -15.32
C ASP A 168 0.82 0.90 -15.71
N GLY A 169 1.90 1.29 -15.06
CA GLY A 169 2.57 2.58 -15.22
C GLY A 169 3.98 2.49 -15.79
N THR A 170 4.78 3.51 -15.52
CA THR A 170 6.19 3.57 -15.92
C THR A 170 7.07 2.88 -14.90
N THR A 171 7.96 2.02 -15.37
CA THR A 171 9.01 1.38 -14.55
C THR A 171 10.35 2.04 -14.83
N ASN A 172 10.99 2.65 -13.82
CA ASN A 172 12.32 3.22 -13.90
C ASN A 172 13.31 2.31 -13.18
N LEU A 173 14.25 1.74 -13.89
CA LEU A 173 15.29 0.86 -13.37
C LEU A 173 16.65 1.36 -13.83
N ASP A 174 17.60 1.48 -12.91
CA ASP A 174 18.97 1.94 -13.22
C ASP A 174 19.75 0.87 -14.00
N VAL A 175 19.57 -0.38 -13.63
CA VAL A 175 20.15 -1.55 -14.30
C VAL A 175 19.08 -2.64 -14.41
N VAL A 176 18.98 -3.24 -15.58
CA VAL A 176 18.09 -4.40 -15.83
C VAL A 176 18.95 -5.54 -16.33
N ASP A 177 18.91 -6.67 -15.63
CA ASP A 177 19.51 -7.93 -16.04
C ASP A 177 18.40 -8.94 -16.29
N ILE A 178 18.31 -9.49 -17.49
CA ILE A 178 17.26 -10.41 -17.91
C ILE A 178 17.89 -11.65 -18.53
N ASP A 179 17.79 -12.77 -17.83
CA ASP A 179 18.31 -14.06 -18.33
C ASP A 179 17.42 -14.74 -19.39
N GLY A 180 16.22 -14.21 -19.61
CA GLY A 180 15.22 -14.76 -20.51
C GLY A 180 15.00 -13.94 -21.77
N ALA A 181 14.03 -14.38 -22.60
CA ALA A 181 13.57 -13.63 -23.75
C ALA A 181 12.77 -12.40 -23.32
N VAL A 182 12.92 -11.31 -24.08
CA VAL A 182 12.11 -10.09 -23.94
C VAL A 182 11.17 -9.97 -25.14
N ASP A 183 9.87 -9.98 -24.90
CA ASP A 183 8.84 -9.70 -25.90
C ASP A 183 8.35 -8.26 -25.74
N MET A 184 8.45 -7.47 -26.81
CA MET A 184 8.04 -6.07 -26.82
C MET A 184 6.94 -5.88 -27.87
N ALA A 185 5.73 -5.70 -27.42
CA ALA A 185 4.57 -5.48 -28.31
C ALA A 185 4.60 -4.14 -29.07
N SER A 186 5.57 -3.26 -28.78
CA SER A 186 5.70 -1.93 -29.38
C SER A 186 7.17 -1.60 -29.66
N THR A 187 7.53 -0.34 -29.69
CA THR A 187 8.83 0.19 -30.09
C THR A 187 9.89 0.01 -28.99
N LEU A 188 11.09 -0.45 -29.36
CA LEU A 188 12.30 -0.34 -28.55
C LEU A 188 13.06 0.93 -28.95
N THR A 189 13.27 1.86 -28.02
CA THR A 189 14.14 3.03 -28.21
C THR A 189 15.41 2.86 -27.39
N VAL A 190 16.57 2.83 -28.08
CA VAL A 190 17.90 2.75 -27.45
C VAL A 190 18.63 4.06 -27.69
N ALA A 191 18.84 4.87 -26.64
CA ALA A 191 19.56 6.13 -26.73
C ALA A 191 21.09 5.94 -26.83
N GLY A 192 21.60 4.77 -26.53
CA GLY A 192 23.02 4.41 -26.56
C GLY A 192 23.34 3.37 -27.62
N VAL A 193 24.36 2.56 -27.36
CA VAL A 193 24.78 1.48 -28.24
C VAL A 193 23.98 0.23 -28.00
N LEU A 194 23.41 -0.38 -29.05
CA LEU A 194 22.86 -1.72 -29.02
C LEU A 194 23.98 -2.71 -29.33
N THR A 195 24.35 -3.57 -28.37
CA THR A 195 25.38 -4.60 -28.55
C THR A 195 24.70 -5.99 -28.49
N GLY A 196 24.96 -6.81 -29.47
CA GLY A 196 24.44 -8.17 -29.56
C GLY A 196 25.35 -9.08 -30.41
N ALA A 197 25.21 -10.39 -30.23
CA ALA A 197 25.95 -11.36 -31.04
C ALA A 197 25.37 -11.49 -32.47
N SER A 198 24.10 -11.22 -32.63
CA SER A 198 23.37 -11.22 -33.91
C SER A 198 22.19 -10.27 -33.85
N LEU A 199 21.75 -9.79 -35.00
CA LEU A 199 20.56 -9.01 -35.18
C LEU A 199 19.79 -9.61 -36.35
N ASP A 200 18.58 -10.11 -36.13
CA ASP A 200 17.67 -10.66 -37.14
C ASP A 200 16.49 -9.73 -37.31
N ILE A 201 16.33 -9.11 -38.46
CA ILE A 201 15.25 -8.17 -38.77
C ILE A 201 14.51 -8.67 -40.01
N SER A 202 13.25 -9.06 -39.83
CA SER A 202 12.39 -9.55 -40.92
C SER A 202 11.77 -8.42 -41.77
N GLY A 203 11.92 -7.17 -41.35
CA GLY A 203 11.43 -5.97 -42.05
C GLY A 203 12.53 -5.12 -42.63
N ASP A 204 12.23 -3.86 -42.92
CA ASP A 204 13.17 -2.89 -43.46
C ASP A 204 14.13 -2.38 -42.39
N ILE A 205 15.36 -2.05 -42.80
CA ILE A 205 16.34 -1.35 -41.96
C ILE A 205 16.59 0.02 -42.57
N ASP A 206 16.30 1.08 -41.84
CA ASP A 206 16.55 2.47 -42.20
C ASP A 206 17.71 3.01 -41.34
N ILE A 207 18.77 3.48 -41.99
CA ILE A 207 19.99 3.99 -41.33
C ILE A 207 20.32 5.35 -41.86
N ASP A 208 20.12 6.40 -41.07
CA ASP A 208 20.42 7.79 -41.41
C ASP A 208 21.93 8.10 -41.39
N GLY A 209 22.76 7.23 -40.83
CA GLY A 209 24.19 7.42 -40.63
C GLY A 209 25.09 6.54 -41.49
N VAL A 210 26.33 6.35 -41.03
CA VAL A 210 27.31 5.49 -41.66
C VAL A 210 27.15 4.07 -41.18
N THR A 211 27.07 3.11 -42.11
CA THR A 211 27.07 1.68 -41.83
C THR A 211 28.43 1.08 -42.13
N ASN A 212 29.10 0.51 -41.13
CA ASN A 212 30.33 -0.24 -41.27
C ASN A 212 30.03 -1.73 -41.22
N LEU A 213 30.29 -2.44 -42.29
CA LEU A 213 30.11 -3.89 -42.40
C LEU A 213 31.45 -4.52 -42.84
N ASP A 214 31.90 -5.54 -42.13
CA ASP A 214 33.08 -6.31 -42.51
C ASP A 214 32.81 -7.14 -43.77
N VAL A 215 31.61 -7.69 -43.88
CA VAL A 215 31.11 -8.42 -45.05
C VAL A 215 29.65 -8.01 -45.29
N LEU A 216 29.32 -7.70 -46.52
CA LEU A 216 27.96 -7.52 -46.98
C LEU A 216 27.63 -8.62 -47.98
N ASP A 217 26.73 -9.53 -47.64
CA ASP A 217 26.16 -10.56 -48.51
C ASP A 217 24.71 -10.19 -48.82
N VAL A 218 24.34 -10.06 -50.08
CA VAL A 218 23.02 -9.64 -50.52
C VAL A 218 22.52 -10.59 -51.61
N ASP A 219 21.51 -11.36 -51.26
CA ASP A 219 20.88 -12.30 -52.18
C ASP A 219 19.95 -11.61 -53.22
N GLY A 220 19.65 -10.36 -53.06
CA GLY A 220 18.75 -9.58 -53.92
C GLY A 220 19.47 -8.50 -54.73
N ALA A 221 18.69 -7.68 -55.42
CA ALA A 221 19.19 -6.53 -56.12
C ALA A 221 19.62 -5.41 -55.19
N VAL A 222 20.76 -4.76 -55.45
CA VAL A 222 21.21 -3.59 -54.74
C VAL A 222 21.05 -2.35 -55.64
N ASN A 223 20.37 -1.33 -55.13
CA ASN A 223 20.20 -0.05 -55.79
C ASN A 223 21.01 1.03 -55.06
N PHE A 224 21.92 1.68 -55.75
CA PHE A 224 22.64 2.83 -55.22
C PHE A 224 22.08 4.10 -55.89
N ALA A 225 21.51 4.99 -55.12
CA ALA A 225 20.97 6.26 -55.59
C ALA A 225 22.06 7.31 -55.84
N ALA A 226 23.30 7.07 -55.45
CA ALA A 226 24.45 7.93 -55.63
C ALA A 226 25.68 7.12 -56.11
N ASP A 227 26.83 7.77 -56.26
CA ASP A 227 28.08 7.14 -56.71
C ASP A 227 28.58 6.08 -55.73
N VAL A 228 29.11 4.98 -56.26
CA VAL A 228 29.83 3.96 -55.49
C VAL A 228 31.35 4.21 -55.65
N THR A 229 32.00 4.46 -54.55
CA THR A 229 33.46 4.66 -54.52
C THR A 229 34.14 3.41 -53.96
N PHE A 230 35.05 2.86 -54.74
CA PHE A 230 35.93 1.78 -54.28
C PHE A 230 37.22 2.37 -53.76
N ALA A 231 37.65 1.90 -52.56
CA ALA A 231 38.93 2.34 -51.99
C ALA A 231 40.12 1.92 -52.90
N ASN A 232 41.26 2.64 -52.81
CA ASN A 232 42.45 2.30 -53.56
C ASN A 232 42.90 0.87 -53.21
N GLY A 233 43.05 0.03 -54.27
CA GLY A 233 43.41 -1.38 -54.15
C GLY A 233 42.19 -2.34 -54.01
N ALA A 234 40.93 -1.84 -54.05
CA ALA A 234 39.76 -2.67 -54.12
C ALA A 234 39.44 -3.08 -55.57
N ASP A 235 39.10 -4.32 -55.77
CA ASP A 235 38.74 -4.90 -57.07
C ASP A 235 37.22 -5.13 -57.18
N ILE A 236 36.67 -4.99 -58.39
CA ILE A 236 35.36 -5.48 -58.74
C ILE A 236 35.54 -6.88 -59.36
N ILE A 237 35.23 -7.92 -58.61
CA ILE A 237 35.34 -9.31 -59.08
C ILE A 237 33.94 -9.82 -59.44
N THR A 238 33.73 -10.11 -60.71
CA THR A 238 32.48 -10.76 -61.19
C THR A 238 32.74 -12.24 -61.39
N ALA A 239 32.40 -13.07 -60.41
CA ALA A 239 32.60 -14.52 -60.43
C ALA A 239 31.41 -15.29 -61.09
N SER A 240 30.66 -14.70 -61.97
CA SER A 240 29.48 -15.32 -62.57
C SER A 240 29.88 -16.29 -63.71
N ALA A 241 29.44 -17.54 -63.62
CA ALA A 241 29.50 -18.52 -64.69
C ALA A 241 28.42 -18.30 -65.79
N GLY A 242 27.59 -17.27 -65.66
CA GLY A 242 26.48 -16.97 -66.54
C GLY A 242 26.76 -15.92 -67.59
N THR A 243 25.78 -15.65 -68.42
CA THR A 243 25.82 -14.68 -69.55
C THR A 243 25.62 -13.23 -69.09
N SER A 244 25.52 -12.95 -67.79
CA SER A 244 25.27 -11.62 -67.22
C SER A 244 26.60 -10.99 -66.85
N ASN A 245 27.05 -10.05 -67.60
CA ASN A 245 28.33 -9.42 -67.45
C ASN A 245 28.21 -8.02 -66.87
N PHE A 246 29.30 -7.49 -66.31
CA PHE A 246 29.41 -6.11 -65.95
C PHE A 246 29.07 -5.19 -67.13
N ARG A 247 28.07 -4.32 -66.97
CA ARG A 247 27.71 -3.31 -67.94
C ARG A 247 27.93 -1.93 -67.33
N ALA A 248 28.74 -1.09 -67.98
CA ALA A 248 28.97 0.25 -67.56
C ALA A 248 28.47 1.22 -68.63
N GLY A 249 27.58 2.11 -68.25
CA GLY A 249 27.01 3.14 -69.12
C GLY A 249 25.65 2.80 -69.77
N VAL A 250 25.03 3.84 -70.32
CA VAL A 250 23.75 3.69 -71.04
C VAL A 250 24.02 2.95 -72.36
N ASN A 251 23.32 1.84 -72.57
CA ASN A 251 23.48 0.96 -73.74
C ASN A 251 24.87 0.24 -73.87
N ALA A 252 25.59 0.11 -72.74
CA ALA A 252 26.75 -0.77 -72.70
C ALA A 252 26.33 -2.24 -72.76
N GLY A 253 26.61 -2.95 -73.88
CA GLY A 253 26.22 -4.35 -74.03
C GLY A 253 26.79 -4.91 -75.28
#